data_d63320ad7ab093708745b1b2ce39885b
#
_entry.id   d63320ad7ab093708745b1b2ce39885b
#
_cell.length_a   1.000
_cell.length_b   1.000
_cell.length_c   1.000
_cell.angle_alpha   90.00
_cell.angle_beta   90.00
_cell.angle_gamma   90.00
#
_symmetry.space_group_name_H-M   'P 1'
#
loop_
_entity.id
_entity.type
_entity.pdbx_description
1 polymer ?
#
loop_
_entity_poly.entity_id
_entity_poly.type
_entity_poly.pdbx_seq_one_letter_code
_entity_poly.pdbx_strand_id
1 'polypeptide(L)'
;MNENVLQTIRAGMDTFSKGQKRIAAFILDNYDRAAFMTAARLGETASVSESTVVRFAAQLGYDGYPEMQKALQELIRGKLTSIPVSYTHLTLP
;
A
#
# COMPACT_ATOMS: atom_id res chain seq x y z
N MET A 1 -7.37 5.71 16.75
CA MET A 1 -7.37 5.86 15.73
C MET A 1 -6.71 5.02 14.89
N ASN A 2 -6.98 4.83 13.88
CA ASN A 2 -6.44 3.92 13.11
C ASN A 2 -5.30 4.38 12.39
N GLU A 3 -4.18 3.70 12.52
CA GLU A 3 -3.09 4.00 11.72
C GLU A 3 -3.23 3.21 10.52
N ASN A 4 -3.18 3.79 9.36
CA ASN A 4 -3.23 3.02 8.15
C ASN A 4 -1.82 2.85 7.60
N VAL A 5 -1.69 2.07 6.55
CA VAL A 5 -0.39 1.74 6.01
C VAL A 5 0.34 2.99 5.52
N LEU A 6 -0.37 3.98 5.02
CA LEU A 6 0.28 5.20 4.54
C LEU A 6 0.91 5.98 5.68
N GLN A 7 0.26 6.01 6.83
CA GLN A 7 0.82 6.68 7.98
C GLN A 7 2.05 5.94 8.49
N THR A 8 2.00 4.62 8.46
CA THR A 8 3.14 3.81 8.87
C THR A 8 4.33 4.08 7.94
N ILE A 9 4.07 4.20 6.65
CA ILE A 9 5.13 4.48 5.69
C ILE A 9 5.73 5.85 5.95
N ARG A 10 4.92 6.86 6.15
CA ARG A 10 5.43 8.20 6.40
C ARG A 10 6.26 8.27 7.66
N ALA A 11 5.81 7.57 8.70
CA ALA A 11 6.50 7.58 9.96
C ALA A 11 7.88 6.91 9.85
N GLY A 12 8.02 5.96 8.94
CA GLY A 12 9.28 5.24 8.79
C GLY A 12 10.22 5.77 7.72
N MET A 13 9.86 6.87 7.07
CA MET A 13 10.67 7.37 5.96
C MET A 13 12.13 7.57 6.30
N ASP A 14 12.41 8.03 7.49
CA ASP A 14 13.79 8.28 7.90
C ASP A 14 14.61 7.01 8.05
N THR A 15 13.97 5.89 8.24
CA THR A 15 14.68 4.65 8.46
C THR A 15 14.82 3.81 7.19
N PHE A 16 14.20 4.23 6.12
CA PHE A 16 14.22 3.44 4.88
C PHE A 16 15.51 3.64 4.11
N SER A 17 15.96 2.59 3.44
CA SER A 17 17.08 2.68 2.52
C SER A 17 16.61 3.44 1.29
N LYS A 18 17.56 3.77 0.40
CA LYS A 18 17.23 4.47 -0.81
C LYS A 18 16.17 3.74 -1.62
N GLY A 19 16.34 2.44 -1.80
CA GLY A 19 15.38 1.66 -2.55
C GLY A 19 14.03 1.61 -1.89
N GLN A 20 14.03 1.49 -0.57
CA GLN A 20 12.79 1.48 0.18
C GLN A 20 12.06 2.81 0.08
N LYS A 21 12.81 3.91 0.05
CA LYS A 21 12.20 5.22 -0.11
C LYS A 21 11.51 5.36 -1.45
N ARG A 22 12.07 4.74 -2.49
CA ARG A 22 11.42 4.76 -3.80
C ARG A 22 10.10 4.02 -3.77
N ILE A 23 10.07 2.89 -3.10
CA ILE A 23 8.84 2.13 -2.95
C ILE A 23 7.82 2.95 -2.18
N ALA A 24 8.27 3.57 -1.08
CA ALA A 24 7.40 4.37 -0.24
C ALA A 24 6.81 5.53 -1.03
N ALA A 25 7.63 6.21 -1.81
CA ALA A 25 7.16 7.35 -2.58
C ALA A 25 6.10 6.94 -3.59
N PHE A 26 6.32 5.82 -4.26
CA PHE A 26 5.35 5.34 -5.24
C PHE A 26 4.03 5.00 -4.55
N ILE A 27 4.10 4.31 -3.42
CA ILE A 27 2.89 3.91 -2.72
C ILE A 27 2.13 5.14 -2.22
N LEU A 28 2.83 6.11 -1.67
CA LEU A 28 2.17 7.31 -1.16
C LEU A 28 1.46 8.07 -2.27
N ASP A 29 2.02 8.06 -3.48
CA ASP A 29 1.42 8.75 -4.60
C ASP A 29 0.37 7.93 -5.34
N ASN A 30 0.52 6.61 -5.31
CA ASN A 30 -0.31 5.74 -6.16
C ASN A 30 -0.74 4.49 -5.40
N TYR A 31 -1.22 4.65 -4.18
CA TYR A 31 -1.54 3.48 -3.37
C TYR A 31 -2.65 2.63 -3.99
N ASP A 32 -3.54 3.25 -4.75
CA ASP A 32 -4.61 2.51 -5.40
C ASP A 32 -4.04 1.55 -6.46
N ARG A 33 -2.96 1.96 -7.13
CA ARG A 33 -2.33 1.08 -8.10
C ARG A 33 -1.48 0.05 -7.40
N ALA A 34 -0.73 0.47 -6.39
CA ALA A 34 0.15 -0.45 -5.67
C ALA A 34 -0.63 -1.59 -5.05
N ALA A 35 -1.86 -1.33 -4.64
CA ALA A 35 -2.69 -2.34 -3.98
C ALA A 35 -2.98 -3.54 -4.88
N PHE A 36 -2.84 -3.39 -6.18
CA PHE A 36 -3.14 -4.47 -7.11
C PHE A 36 -1.91 -4.92 -7.90
N MET A 37 -0.73 -4.52 -7.45
CA MET A 37 0.51 -4.91 -8.11
C MET A 37 1.17 -6.04 -7.34
N THR A 38 1.84 -6.93 -8.06
CA THR A 38 2.64 -7.96 -7.40
C THR A 38 3.91 -7.33 -6.87
N ALA A 39 4.60 -8.03 -5.98
CA ALA A 39 5.86 -7.54 -5.46
C ALA A 39 6.88 -7.33 -6.58
N ALA A 40 6.91 -8.23 -7.54
CA ALA A 40 7.83 -8.11 -8.67
C ALA A 40 7.52 -6.86 -9.49
N ARG A 41 6.25 -6.63 -9.74
CA ARG A 41 5.85 -5.48 -10.54
C ARG A 41 6.14 -4.17 -9.81
N LEU A 42 5.85 -4.15 -8.52
CA LEU A 42 6.12 -2.97 -7.73
C LEU A 42 7.62 -2.69 -7.71
N GLY A 43 8.44 -3.74 -7.61
CA GLY A 43 9.88 -3.58 -7.66
C GLY A 43 10.34 -2.97 -8.97
N GLU A 44 9.79 -3.46 -10.07
CA GLU A 44 10.13 -2.91 -11.37
C GLU A 44 9.76 -1.44 -11.47
N THR A 45 8.59 -1.11 -10.97
CA THR A 45 8.09 0.27 -11.04
C THR A 45 8.95 1.21 -10.21
N ALA A 46 9.39 0.74 -9.05
CA ALA A 46 10.23 1.55 -8.17
C ALA A 46 11.71 1.41 -8.46
N SER A 47 12.07 0.62 -9.45
CA SER A 47 13.46 0.37 -9.83
C SER A 47 14.26 -0.30 -8.74
N VAL A 48 13.66 -1.26 -8.09
CA VAL A 48 14.33 -2.05 -7.05
C VAL A 48 14.00 -3.51 -7.27
N SER A 49 14.68 -4.39 -6.54
CA SER A 49 14.43 -5.82 -6.69
C SER A 49 13.17 -6.21 -5.93
N GLU A 50 12.64 -7.36 -6.31
CA GLU A 50 11.47 -7.90 -5.61
C GLU A 50 11.80 -8.14 -4.14
N SER A 51 13.02 -8.59 -3.84
CA SER A 51 13.44 -8.80 -2.47
C SER A 51 13.35 -7.53 -1.64
N THR A 52 13.69 -6.40 -2.25
CA THR A 52 13.61 -5.13 -1.57
C THR A 52 12.18 -4.79 -1.21
N VAL A 53 11.25 -5.12 -2.10
CA VAL A 53 9.83 -4.89 -1.83
C VAL A 53 9.36 -5.76 -0.66
N VAL A 54 9.78 -7.01 -0.63
CA VAL A 54 9.42 -7.92 0.45
C VAL A 54 9.98 -7.41 1.77
N ARG A 55 11.22 -6.96 1.77
CA ARG A 55 11.84 -6.40 2.96
C ARG A 55 11.15 -5.14 3.41
N PHE A 56 10.70 -4.34 2.46
CA PHE A 56 9.97 -3.13 2.79
C PHE A 56 8.70 -3.47 3.58
N ALA A 57 7.96 -4.47 3.12
CA ALA A 57 6.76 -4.89 3.81
C ALA A 57 7.09 -5.38 5.23
N ALA A 58 8.18 -6.15 5.37
CA ALA A 58 8.59 -6.65 6.67
C ALA A 58 8.99 -5.50 7.59
N GLN A 59 9.64 -4.50 7.05
CA GLN A 59 10.06 -3.35 7.84
C GLN A 59 8.87 -2.56 8.37
N LEU A 60 7.77 -2.56 7.66
CA LEU A 60 6.56 -1.92 8.13
C LEU A 60 5.82 -2.74 9.17
N GLY A 61 6.25 -3.97 9.40
CA GLY A 61 5.62 -4.80 10.40
C GLY A 61 4.68 -5.85 9.85
N TYR A 62 4.63 -6.01 8.54
CA TYR A 62 3.78 -7.03 7.93
C TYR A 62 4.55 -8.33 7.77
N ASP A 63 3.84 -9.45 7.74
CA ASP A 63 4.47 -10.75 7.59
C ASP A 63 5.11 -10.92 6.23
N GLY A 64 4.66 -10.20 5.24
CA GLY A 64 5.20 -10.28 3.91
C GLY A 64 4.46 -9.34 3.01
N TYR A 65 4.78 -9.36 1.73
CA TYR A 65 4.14 -8.46 0.79
C TYR A 65 2.63 -8.65 0.70
N PRO A 66 2.11 -9.88 0.68
CA PRO A 66 0.65 -10.05 0.60
C PRO A 66 -0.11 -9.36 1.74
N GLU A 67 0.48 -9.34 2.92
CA GLU A 67 -0.15 -8.68 4.05
C GLU A 67 -0.19 -7.17 3.87
N MET A 68 0.90 -6.60 3.37
CA MET A 68 0.94 -5.18 3.09
C MET A 68 -0.03 -4.84 1.98
N GLN A 69 -0.08 -5.67 0.95
CA GLN A 69 -0.99 -5.47 -0.17
C GLN A 69 -2.43 -5.45 0.31
N LYS A 70 -2.76 -6.36 1.20
CA LYS A 70 -4.09 -6.42 1.76
C LYS A 70 -4.42 -5.14 2.50
N ALA A 71 -3.46 -4.61 3.25
CA ALA A 71 -3.67 -3.36 3.96
C ALA A 71 -3.94 -2.20 3.00
N LEU A 72 -3.26 -2.19 1.87
CA LEU A 72 -3.51 -1.17 0.86
C LEU A 72 -4.91 -1.32 0.26
N GLN A 73 -5.33 -2.55 0.03
CA GLN A 73 -6.66 -2.79 -0.50
C GLN A 73 -7.74 -2.37 0.48
N GLU A 74 -7.47 -2.53 1.77
CA GLU A 74 -8.41 -2.11 2.79
C GLU A 74 -8.61 -0.60 2.79
N LEU A 75 -7.56 0.15 2.50
CA LEU A 75 -7.67 1.58 2.38
C LEU A 75 -8.65 1.97 1.28
N ILE A 76 -8.54 1.31 0.15
CA ILE A 76 -9.40 1.60 -0.98
C ILE A 76 -10.83 1.23 -0.66
N ARG A 77 -11.01 0.09 -0.04
CA ARG A 77 -12.32 -0.37 0.34
C ARG A 77 -12.98 0.60 1.31
N GLY A 78 -12.22 1.09 2.27
CA GLY A 78 -12.73 2.05 3.22
C GLY A 78 -13.20 3.31 2.56
N LYS A 79 -12.45 3.79 1.58
CA LYS A 79 -12.84 4.96 0.84
C LYS A 79 -14.12 4.75 0.07
N LEU A 80 -14.21 3.63 -0.60
CA LEU A 80 -15.40 3.32 -1.36
C LEU A 80 -16.61 3.20 -0.47
N THR A 81 -16.43 2.61 0.69
CA THR A 81 -17.52 2.42 1.61
C THR A 81 -18.05 3.74 2.11
N SER A 82 -17.19 4.69 2.35
CA SER A 82 -17.65 5.94 2.88
C SER A 82 -18.34 6.80 1.85
N ILE A 83 -18.07 6.60 0.59
CA ILE A 83 -18.71 7.36 -0.44
C ILE A 83 -20.05 6.83 -0.84
N PRO A 84 -20.14 5.57 -1.16
CA PRO A 84 -21.39 5.05 -1.72
C PRO A 84 -22.46 4.74 -0.72
N VAL A 85 -22.24 5.03 0.49
CA VAL A 85 -23.19 4.69 1.48
C VAL A 85 -24.58 5.18 1.10
N SER A 86 -24.65 6.27 0.47
CA SER A 86 -25.94 6.80 0.19
C SER A 86 -26.59 6.17 -1.00
N TYR A 87 -25.84 5.52 -1.88
CA TYR A 87 -26.52 4.98 -3.02
C TYR A 87 -26.27 3.54 -3.18
N THR A 88 -25.78 2.99 -2.17
CA THR A 88 -25.54 1.70 -2.26
C THR A 88 -26.62 0.94 -2.63
N HIS A 89 -27.40 1.09 -2.70
CA HIS A 89 -28.30 0.39 -3.00
C HIS A 89 -28.67 0.54 -4.17
N LEU A 90 -28.28 1.04 -4.72
CA LEU A 90 -28.40 1.15 -5.74
C LEU A 90 -28.02 0.41 -6.60
N THR A 91 -27.62 0.12 -6.63
CA THR A 91 -27.26 -0.47 -7.28
C THR A 91 -27.53 -1.36 -7.59
N LEU A 92 -27.89 -1.46 -7.51
CA LEU A 92 -28.15 -2.11 -7.63
C LEU A 92 -28.72 -2.41 -7.84
N PRO A 93 -28.99 -2.50 -8.24
CA PRO A 93 -29.63 -2.80 -8.33
C PRO A 93 -29.93 -3.32 -8.41
#